data_10f430ef58a3df513f24b61b399393a1
#
_entry.id   10f430ef58a3df513f24b61b399393a1
#
_cell.length_a   1.000
_cell.length_b   1.000
_cell.length_c   1.000
_cell.angle_alpha   90.00
_cell.angle_beta   90.00
_cell.angle_gamma   90.00
#
_symmetry.space_group_name_H-M   'P 1'
#
loop_
_entity.id
_entity.type
_entity.pdbx_description
1 polymer ?
#
loop_
_entity_poly.entity_id
_entity_poly.type
_entity_poly.pdbx_seq_one_letter_code
_entity_poly.pdbx_strand_id
1 'polypeptide(L)'
;MVPGMRKSCFALLLLLAGPAWPADKAFPHRWVYVSRALRSDQDVEDIRQIARTAAENGLTGILLAAGLDTIDLRPPEYLARLEKVKDICRQYHLEIIPNIFSAGYGGGILAHDRNLAEGLPVKDAVYVVKNGEARLEPEAPVADGGPAVEGLWTREIAVRPYRCYRITFRAKTEGLAPTRPFSSGPFRLTVQTGDKRNLTPWNSRVPSTTDWREVRWGFNSLWYDKVRISIGAPGEKTGKAWVDGVRVEEIGLLNVLRRPGAPITVRHQTGGTVYEEGRDYARIVDPQLTFRFDHDGPPINILPGGRIREGERLRVSYYHGFSINNGQTTICMAEPKVYEIWRDQVRRMHAAVAPPRYVLSMDEIREGGTCEACRGRNMGQLLGECLTKQFRMLREVNPKVDVWVWSDMLDPNHNARGNYYLVDGDYTGSWNHVPKEMGIVCWYYERRALSLPFFSKLGFRTLAGAYYDADTLDNPRGWLEELDKTPGAQGIMYTTWQNKYKLLADFGKLVSK
;
A
#
# COMPACT_ATOMS: atom_id res chain seq x y z
N MET A 1 4.54 57.11 -44.52
CA MET A 1 4.19 55.72 -44.23
C MET A 1 4.86 55.36 -42.94
N VAL A 2 4.10 55.17 -41.86
CA VAL A 2 4.56 55.04 -40.49
C VAL A 2 4.65 53.54 -40.18
N PRO A 3 5.71 53.05 -39.54
CA PRO A 3 5.79 51.66 -39.08
C PRO A 3 5.11 51.49 -37.70
N GLY A 4 4.28 50.46 -37.61
CA GLY A 4 3.51 50.12 -36.40
C GLY A 4 4.35 49.61 -35.25
N MET A 5 4.13 50.17 -34.08
CA MET A 5 4.65 49.74 -32.80
C MET A 5 3.90 48.49 -32.31
N ARG A 6 4.59 47.35 -32.19
CA ARG A 6 4.12 46.20 -31.45
C ARG A 6 4.30 46.45 -29.94
N LYS A 7 3.19 46.50 -29.21
CA LYS A 7 3.19 46.53 -27.75
C LYS A 7 3.34 45.08 -27.24
N SER A 8 4.50 44.76 -26.69
CA SER A 8 4.71 43.52 -25.92
C SER A 8 4.15 43.70 -24.51
N CYS A 9 3.06 43.02 -24.18
CA CYS A 9 2.60 42.88 -22.81
C CYS A 9 3.48 41.85 -22.09
N PHE A 10 4.38 42.31 -21.24
CA PHE A 10 5.02 41.48 -20.22
C PHE A 10 4.01 41.27 -19.09
N ALA A 11 3.46 40.05 -18.99
CA ALA A 11 2.72 39.62 -17.81
C ALA A 11 3.72 39.33 -16.68
N LEU A 12 3.76 40.21 -15.68
CA LEU A 12 4.52 40.02 -14.45
C LEU A 12 3.81 38.97 -13.60
N LEU A 13 4.29 37.72 -13.59
CA LEU A 13 3.87 36.71 -12.65
C LEU A 13 4.41 37.10 -11.26
N LEU A 14 3.56 37.71 -10.46
CA LEU A 14 3.78 37.85 -9.01
C LEU A 14 3.68 36.47 -8.37
N LEU A 15 4.82 35.83 -8.12
CA LEU A 15 4.95 34.73 -7.20
C LEU A 15 4.58 35.24 -5.81
N LEU A 16 3.34 34.99 -5.37
CA LEU A 16 2.94 35.14 -3.99
C LEU A 16 3.66 34.07 -3.16
N ALA A 17 4.88 34.37 -2.73
CA ALA A 17 5.50 33.64 -1.63
C ALA A 17 4.60 33.86 -0.40
N GLY A 18 3.94 32.82 0.09
CA GLY A 18 3.24 32.87 1.36
C GLY A 18 4.20 33.32 2.47
N PRO A 19 3.71 33.97 3.53
CA PRO A 19 4.55 34.48 4.59
C PRO A 19 5.37 33.32 5.20
N ALA A 20 6.69 33.49 5.25
CA ALA A 20 7.56 32.63 6.04
C ALA A 20 7.13 32.71 7.51
N TRP A 21 6.98 31.55 8.15
CA TRP A 21 6.65 31.50 9.57
C TRP A 21 7.78 32.17 10.39
N PRO A 22 7.49 33.04 11.36
CA PRO A 22 8.52 33.65 12.18
C PRO A 22 9.30 32.59 12.96
N ALA A 23 10.62 32.64 12.97
CA ALA A 23 11.53 31.68 13.61
C ALA A 23 11.30 31.45 15.13
N ASP A 24 10.51 32.29 15.77
CA ASP A 24 10.24 32.26 17.23
C ASP A 24 8.84 31.74 17.58
N LYS A 25 8.11 31.12 16.63
CA LYS A 25 6.76 30.56 16.90
C LYS A 25 6.70 29.08 16.58
N ALA A 26 6.17 28.30 17.54
CA ALA A 26 5.84 26.89 17.32
C ALA A 26 4.90 26.71 16.11
N PHE A 27 5.14 25.69 15.31
CA PHE A 27 4.28 25.37 14.18
C PHE A 27 2.82 25.14 14.60
N PRO A 28 1.81 25.54 13.81
CA PRO A 28 0.39 25.38 14.19
C PRO A 28 -0.03 23.93 14.31
N HIS A 29 0.56 23.04 13.51
CA HIS A 29 0.23 21.61 13.49
C HIS A 29 1.33 20.79 14.19
N ARG A 30 1.05 20.38 15.42
CA ARG A 30 1.91 19.53 16.23
C ARG A 30 1.09 18.29 16.61
N TRP A 31 1.23 17.22 15.82
CA TRP A 31 0.35 16.06 15.93
C TRP A 31 1.06 14.85 16.52
N VAL A 32 0.26 13.90 16.98
CA VAL A 32 0.70 12.53 17.30
C VAL A 32 -0.09 11.52 16.49
N TYR A 33 0.60 10.58 15.86
CA TYR A 33 -0.02 9.45 15.17
C TYR A 33 -0.42 8.38 16.19
N VAL A 34 -1.68 7.94 16.14
CA VAL A 34 -2.24 6.93 17.02
C VAL A 34 -2.95 5.86 16.21
N SER A 35 -2.41 4.64 16.25
CA SER A 35 -3.02 3.46 15.63
C SER A 35 -3.65 2.59 16.70
N ARG A 36 -4.99 2.61 16.81
CA ARG A 36 -5.79 1.80 17.74
C ARG A 36 -7.11 1.43 17.07
N ALA A 37 -7.39 0.14 16.97
CA ALA A 37 -8.56 -0.35 16.25
C ALA A 37 -9.88 -0.26 17.03
N LEU A 38 -9.87 0.28 18.25
CA LEU A 38 -11.02 0.42 19.16
C LEU A 38 -11.75 -0.92 19.43
N ARG A 39 -10.98 -2.01 19.52
CA ARG A 39 -11.53 -3.36 19.77
C ARG A 39 -11.93 -3.57 21.22
N SER A 40 -11.29 -2.85 22.15
CA SER A 40 -11.47 -2.98 23.59
C SER A 40 -11.51 -1.61 24.29
N ASP A 41 -12.01 -1.56 25.52
CA ASP A 41 -11.93 -0.36 26.35
C ASP A 41 -10.49 -0.01 26.73
N GLN A 42 -9.55 -0.97 26.68
CA GLN A 42 -8.13 -0.70 26.83
C GLN A 42 -7.58 0.19 25.71
N ASP A 43 -8.05 0.01 24.46
CA ASP A 43 -7.67 0.91 23.36
C ASP A 43 -8.07 2.37 23.66
N VAL A 44 -9.24 2.57 24.29
CA VAL A 44 -9.74 3.91 24.70
C VAL A 44 -8.87 4.50 25.81
N GLU A 45 -8.50 3.67 26.80
CA GLU A 45 -7.63 4.14 27.90
C GLU A 45 -6.21 4.45 27.43
N ASP A 46 -5.65 3.65 26.53
CA ASP A 46 -4.37 3.95 25.87
C ASP A 46 -4.43 5.31 25.15
N ILE A 47 -5.51 5.57 24.40
CA ILE A 47 -5.72 6.86 23.73
C ILE A 47 -5.84 8.00 24.76
N ARG A 48 -6.50 7.79 25.89
CA ARG A 48 -6.62 8.79 26.96
C ARG A 48 -5.25 9.20 27.50
N GLN A 49 -4.38 8.23 27.77
CA GLN A 49 -3.02 8.48 28.28
C GLN A 49 -2.17 9.22 27.24
N ILE A 50 -2.25 8.80 25.96
CA ILE A 50 -1.55 9.48 24.87
C ILE A 50 -2.07 10.93 24.71
N ALA A 51 -3.39 11.13 24.72
CA ALA A 51 -4.02 12.43 24.58
C ALA A 51 -3.63 13.39 25.70
N ARG A 52 -3.65 12.91 26.95
CA ARG A 52 -3.18 13.69 28.11
C ARG A 52 -1.74 14.12 27.94
N THR A 53 -0.84 13.16 27.67
CA THR A 53 0.59 13.44 27.48
C THR A 53 0.83 14.42 26.34
N ALA A 54 0.11 14.26 25.23
CA ALA A 54 0.19 15.15 24.06
C ALA A 54 -0.22 16.58 24.42
N ALA A 55 -1.38 16.75 25.03
CA ALA A 55 -1.93 18.06 25.40
C ALA A 55 -1.07 18.79 26.46
N GLU A 56 -0.65 18.09 27.53
CA GLU A 56 0.20 18.62 28.58
C GLU A 56 1.58 19.10 28.07
N ASN A 57 1.99 18.64 26.88
CA ASN A 57 3.27 18.99 26.26
C ASN A 57 3.09 19.76 24.93
N GLY A 58 1.94 20.41 24.73
CA GLY A 58 1.72 21.40 23.66
C GLY A 58 1.43 20.85 22.28
N LEU A 59 1.08 19.56 22.13
CA LEU A 59 0.57 19.03 20.86
C LEU A 59 -0.87 19.49 20.64
N THR A 60 -1.28 19.55 19.36
CA THR A 60 -2.55 20.17 18.94
C THR A 60 -3.55 19.18 18.35
N GLY A 61 -3.14 17.94 18.06
CA GLY A 61 -4.06 16.97 17.45
C GLY A 61 -3.54 15.55 17.45
N ILE A 62 -4.47 14.63 17.22
CA ILE A 62 -4.25 13.20 17.10
C ILE A 62 -4.60 12.79 15.66
N LEU A 63 -3.61 12.30 14.91
CA LEU A 63 -3.86 11.59 13.65
C LEU A 63 -4.28 10.16 14.00
N LEU A 64 -5.58 9.89 13.85
CA LEU A 64 -6.22 8.66 14.33
C LEU A 64 -6.39 7.63 13.20
N ALA A 65 -5.66 6.52 13.26
CA ALA A 65 -5.82 5.34 12.43
C ALA A 65 -6.61 4.27 13.21
N ALA A 66 -7.93 4.33 13.14
CA ALA A 66 -8.84 3.47 13.88
C ALA A 66 -9.75 2.60 12.97
N GLY A 67 -9.52 2.62 11.64
CA GLY A 67 -10.39 1.95 10.66
C GLY A 67 -11.71 2.67 10.47
N LEU A 68 -11.69 4.00 10.48
CA LEU A 68 -12.85 4.86 10.27
C LEU A 68 -13.43 4.76 8.86
N ASP A 69 -12.64 4.31 7.89
CA ASP A 69 -13.05 4.03 6.51
C ASP A 69 -13.79 2.70 6.32
N THR A 70 -14.14 2.04 7.42
CA THR A 70 -15.00 0.85 7.48
C THR A 70 -16.07 0.98 8.59
N ILE A 71 -16.51 2.17 8.87
CA ILE A 71 -17.38 2.48 10.01
C ILE A 71 -18.74 1.76 9.94
N ASP A 72 -19.26 1.53 8.74
CA ASP A 72 -20.50 0.78 8.47
C ASP A 72 -20.39 -0.73 8.77
N LEU A 73 -19.17 -1.27 8.75
CA LEU A 73 -18.87 -2.68 9.06
C LEU A 73 -18.52 -2.89 10.54
N ARG A 74 -18.54 -1.81 11.34
CA ARG A 74 -18.17 -1.87 12.75
C ARG A 74 -19.35 -2.19 13.65
N PRO A 75 -19.14 -2.97 14.72
CA PRO A 75 -20.19 -3.24 15.70
C PRO A 75 -20.53 -2.00 16.54
N PRO A 76 -21.73 -1.95 17.18
CA PRO A 76 -22.14 -0.82 18.01
C PRO A 76 -21.14 -0.43 19.11
N GLU A 77 -20.43 -1.38 19.69
CA GLU A 77 -19.43 -1.15 20.74
C GLU A 77 -18.24 -0.32 20.22
N TYR A 78 -17.90 -0.46 18.94
CA TYR A 78 -16.89 0.38 18.30
C TYR A 78 -17.34 1.85 18.27
N LEU A 79 -18.60 2.11 17.90
CA LEU A 79 -19.15 3.47 17.85
C LEU A 79 -19.21 4.08 19.26
N ALA A 80 -19.60 3.31 20.28
CA ALA A 80 -19.60 3.77 21.67
C ALA A 80 -18.18 4.13 22.15
N ARG A 81 -17.16 3.35 21.76
CA ARG A 81 -15.74 3.66 22.05
C ARG A 81 -15.25 4.91 21.28
N LEU A 82 -15.68 5.07 20.03
CA LEU A 82 -15.35 6.26 19.25
C LEU A 82 -15.92 7.53 19.91
N GLU A 83 -17.13 7.50 20.45
CA GLU A 83 -17.69 8.62 21.23
C GLU A 83 -16.83 8.94 22.46
N LYS A 84 -16.40 7.91 23.22
CA LYS A 84 -15.47 8.12 24.35
C LYS A 84 -14.16 8.79 23.91
N VAL A 85 -13.61 8.39 22.74
CA VAL A 85 -12.40 9.01 22.17
C VAL A 85 -12.64 10.48 21.82
N LYS A 86 -13.80 10.80 21.24
CA LYS A 86 -14.21 12.19 20.98
C LYS A 86 -14.27 13.02 22.25
N ASP A 87 -14.85 12.47 23.32
CA ASP A 87 -14.93 13.14 24.62
C ASP A 87 -13.54 13.38 25.21
N ILE A 88 -12.64 12.40 25.14
CA ILE A 88 -11.24 12.53 25.55
C ILE A 88 -10.56 13.68 24.79
N CYS A 89 -10.65 13.67 23.46
CA CYS A 89 -10.00 14.71 22.66
C CYS A 89 -10.59 16.10 22.93
N ARG A 90 -11.88 16.19 23.15
CA ARG A 90 -12.57 17.44 23.56
C ARG A 90 -12.10 17.92 24.92
N GLN A 91 -11.98 17.03 25.91
CA GLN A 91 -11.48 17.32 27.25
C GLN A 91 -10.05 17.88 27.23
N TYR A 92 -9.21 17.35 26.36
CA TYR A 92 -7.80 17.77 26.23
C TYR A 92 -7.56 18.83 25.15
N HIS A 93 -8.61 19.36 24.53
CA HIS A 93 -8.54 20.35 23.43
C HIS A 93 -7.67 19.89 22.25
N LEU A 94 -7.70 18.61 21.95
CA LEU A 94 -6.98 18.00 20.81
C LEU A 94 -7.93 17.82 19.63
N GLU A 95 -7.44 18.12 18.45
CA GLU A 95 -8.14 17.83 17.21
C GLU A 95 -8.06 16.35 16.88
N ILE A 96 -9.18 15.74 16.43
CA ILE A 96 -9.17 14.41 15.83
C ILE A 96 -9.01 14.57 14.33
N ILE A 97 -7.98 13.93 13.79
CA ILE A 97 -7.66 13.93 12.37
C ILE A 97 -7.72 12.49 11.88
N PRO A 98 -8.75 12.08 11.13
CA PRO A 98 -8.83 10.72 10.59
C PRO A 98 -7.72 10.46 9.58
N ASN A 99 -7.02 9.31 9.71
CA ASN A 99 -6.14 8.74 8.70
C ASN A 99 -6.94 7.71 7.91
N ILE A 100 -7.19 7.97 6.62
CA ILE A 100 -8.20 7.24 5.82
C ILE A 100 -7.77 7.04 4.38
N PHE A 101 -8.52 6.20 3.66
CA PHE A 101 -8.48 6.03 2.21
C PHE A 101 -7.13 5.57 1.69
N SER A 102 -6.70 4.41 2.14
CA SER A 102 -5.49 3.79 1.62
C SER A 102 -5.75 3.05 0.31
N ALA A 103 -4.97 3.37 -0.72
CA ALA A 103 -4.89 2.54 -1.91
C ALA A 103 -3.82 1.45 -1.77
N GLY A 104 -2.65 1.77 -1.23
CA GLY A 104 -1.56 0.82 -1.04
C GLY A 104 -1.86 -0.27 -0.01
N TYR A 105 -2.49 0.09 1.09
CA TYR A 105 -2.97 -0.81 2.14
C TYR A 105 -4.49 -1.00 2.06
N GLY A 106 -5.02 -1.40 0.97
CA GLY A 106 -6.43 -1.38 0.58
C GLY A 106 -7.49 -1.97 1.51
N GLY A 107 -7.14 -2.29 2.77
CA GLY A 107 -7.98 -3.00 3.72
C GLY A 107 -9.39 -2.42 3.94
N GLY A 108 -9.55 -1.10 3.90
CA GLY A 108 -10.86 -0.45 4.01
C GLY A 108 -11.80 -0.82 2.85
N ILE A 109 -11.33 -0.72 1.62
CA ILE A 109 -12.09 -1.12 0.42
C ILE A 109 -12.27 -2.63 0.34
N LEU A 110 -11.19 -3.39 0.60
CA LEU A 110 -11.21 -4.85 0.48
C LEU A 110 -12.03 -5.55 1.58
N ALA A 111 -12.35 -4.85 2.66
CA ALA A 111 -13.32 -5.31 3.64
C ALA A 111 -14.75 -5.30 3.09
N HIS A 112 -15.07 -4.40 2.15
CA HIS A 112 -16.37 -4.33 1.48
C HIS A 112 -16.46 -5.27 0.28
N ASP A 113 -15.42 -5.30 -0.57
CA ASP A 113 -15.35 -6.18 -1.73
C ASP A 113 -13.89 -6.50 -2.08
N ARG A 114 -13.48 -7.75 -1.85
CA ARG A 114 -12.12 -8.23 -2.16
C ARG A 114 -11.79 -8.20 -3.64
N ASN A 115 -12.77 -8.27 -4.52
CA ASN A 115 -12.56 -8.21 -5.97
C ASN A 115 -12.02 -6.85 -6.45
N LEU A 116 -12.05 -5.82 -5.60
CA LEU A 116 -11.53 -4.49 -5.91
C LEU A 116 -10.00 -4.36 -5.75
N ALA A 117 -9.31 -5.45 -5.41
CA ALA A 117 -7.84 -5.48 -5.42
C ALA A 117 -7.29 -5.16 -6.82
N GLU A 118 -6.08 -4.59 -6.88
CA GLU A 118 -5.33 -4.50 -8.14
C GLU A 118 -5.08 -5.91 -8.69
N GLY A 119 -5.22 -6.08 -9.99
CA GLY A 119 -5.15 -7.38 -10.63
C GLY A 119 -3.82 -7.61 -11.33
N LEU A 120 -3.09 -8.63 -10.92
CA LEU A 120 -1.90 -9.10 -11.64
C LEU A 120 -2.31 -10.08 -12.76
N PRO A 121 -1.84 -9.87 -14.00
CA PRO A 121 -2.29 -10.66 -15.14
C PRO A 121 -1.64 -12.05 -15.18
N VAL A 122 -2.46 -13.06 -15.47
CA VAL A 122 -2.03 -14.34 -16.03
C VAL A 122 -2.56 -14.42 -17.44
N LYS A 123 -1.69 -14.70 -18.42
CA LYS A 123 -2.04 -14.70 -19.84
C LYS A 123 -1.80 -16.06 -20.47
N ASP A 124 -2.84 -16.64 -21.07
CA ASP A 124 -2.76 -17.85 -21.88
C ASP A 124 -2.15 -19.07 -21.16
N ALA A 125 -2.41 -19.23 -19.86
CA ALA A 125 -2.02 -20.41 -19.11
C ALA A 125 -2.76 -21.65 -19.67
N VAL A 126 -2.06 -22.78 -19.74
CA VAL A 126 -2.60 -24.01 -20.34
C VAL A 126 -3.35 -24.81 -19.31
N TYR A 127 -4.59 -25.16 -19.63
CA TYR A 127 -5.43 -26.03 -18.83
C TYR A 127 -5.84 -27.24 -19.66
N VAL A 128 -5.93 -28.41 -19.04
CA VAL A 128 -6.35 -29.66 -19.69
C VAL A 128 -7.62 -30.17 -19.04
N VAL A 129 -8.59 -30.53 -19.88
CA VAL A 129 -9.87 -31.08 -19.46
C VAL A 129 -9.72 -32.56 -19.14
N LYS A 130 -10.06 -32.97 -17.90
CA LYS A 130 -10.13 -34.38 -17.47
C LYS A 130 -11.29 -34.55 -16.49
N ASN A 131 -12.11 -35.54 -16.73
CA ASN A 131 -13.25 -35.90 -15.87
C ASN A 131 -14.21 -34.72 -15.64
N GLY A 132 -14.48 -33.91 -16.67
CA GLY A 132 -15.39 -32.77 -16.59
C GLY A 132 -14.82 -31.53 -15.91
N GLU A 133 -13.53 -31.51 -15.57
CA GLU A 133 -12.83 -30.33 -15.00
C GLU A 133 -11.60 -29.99 -15.84
N ALA A 134 -11.30 -28.70 -16.01
CA ALA A 134 -10.00 -28.28 -16.54
C ALA A 134 -9.10 -27.80 -15.42
N ARG A 135 -7.87 -28.32 -15.37
CA ARG A 135 -6.83 -27.97 -14.42
C ARG A 135 -5.57 -27.49 -15.13
N LEU A 136 -4.80 -26.62 -14.47
CA LEU A 136 -3.55 -26.10 -15.00
C LEU A 136 -2.61 -27.26 -15.36
N GLU A 137 -2.01 -27.17 -16.54
CA GLU A 137 -0.87 -27.98 -16.96
C GLU A 137 0.33 -27.04 -17.09
N PRO A 138 1.29 -27.06 -16.16
CA PRO A 138 2.45 -26.18 -16.21
C PRO A 138 3.27 -26.38 -17.49
N GLU A 139 3.57 -25.31 -18.19
CA GLU A 139 4.38 -25.37 -19.43
C GLU A 139 5.88 -25.20 -19.14
N ALA A 140 6.25 -24.62 -18.00
CA ALA A 140 7.63 -24.41 -17.59
C ALA A 140 8.08 -25.44 -16.54
N PRO A 141 9.35 -25.88 -16.59
CA PRO A 141 9.88 -26.73 -15.54
C PRO A 141 9.87 -26.00 -14.20
N VAL A 142 9.49 -26.72 -13.16
CA VAL A 142 9.50 -26.25 -11.78
C VAL A 142 10.90 -26.39 -11.22
N ALA A 143 11.42 -25.38 -10.53
CA ALA A 143 12.66 -25.53 -9.80
C ALA A 143 12.42 -26.42 -8.57
N ASP A 144 13.15 -27.51 -8.47
CA ASP A 144 13.18 -28.37 -7.29
C ASP A 144 14.47 -28.09 -6.50
N GLY A 145 14.32 -27.87 -5.18
CA GLY A 145 15.42 -27.50 -4.30
C GLY A 145 16.40 -28.64 -4.06
N GLY A 146 17.67 -28.30 -3.88
CA GLY A 146 18.72 -29.21 -3.41
C GLY A 146 18.63 -29.43 -1.88
N PRO A 147 19.74 -29.94 -1.26
CA PRO A 147 19.80 -30.17 0.18
C PRO A 147 19.65 -28.88 1.00
N ALA A 148 19.39 -29.06 2.28
CA ALA A 148 19.25 -27.96 3.25
C ALA A 148 20.49 -27.04 3.23
N VAL A 149 20.23 -25.72 3.21
CA VAL A 149 21.25 -24.67 3.18
C VAL A 149 21.18 -23.86 4.48
N GLU A 150 22.32 -23.71 5.16
CA GLU A 150 22.44 -22.75 6.27
C GLU A 150 22.65 -21.34 5.72
N GLY A 151 21.93 -20.36 6.25
CA GLY A 151 22.03 -18.95 5.95
C GLY A 151 21.11 -18.49 4.82
N LEU A 152 21.59 -18.48 3.57
CA LEU A 152 20.86 -17.93 2.43
C LEU A 152 20.87 -18.89 1.23
N TRP A 153 19.71 -19.42 0.89
CA TRP A 153 19.49 -20.10 -0.37
C TRP A 153 19.24 -19.06 -1.48
N THR A 154 19.94 -19.17 -2.62
CA THR A 154 19.74 -18.28 -3.76
C THR A 154 19.84 -19.05 -5.08
N ARG A 155 18.90 -18.82 -5.99
CA ARG A 155 18.92 -19.41 -7.35
C ARG A 155 18.30 -18.47 -8.37
N GLU A 156 18.86 -18.45 -9.58
CA GLU A 156 18.19 -17.91 -10.77
C GLU A 156 17.37 -19.01 -11.43
N ILE A 157 16.13 -18.68 -11.80
CA ILE A 157 15.23 -19.60 -12.50
C ILE A 157 14.61 -18.93 -13.72
N ALA A 158 14.44 -19.71 -14.78
CA ALA A 158 13.62 -19.32 -15.92
C ALA A 158 12.15 -19.43 -15.52
N VAL A 159 11.35 -18.45 -15.91
CA VAL A 159 9.90 -18.39 -15.70
C VAL A 159 9.24 -17.99 -17.01
N ARG A 160 7.96 -18.28 -17.18
CA ARG A 160 7.18 -17.72 -18.28
C ARG A 160 6.63 -16.36 -17.88
N PRO A 161 6.64 -15.38 -18.78
CA PRO A 161 5.96 -14.11 -18.57
C PRO A 161 4.46 -14.29 -18.29
N TYR A 162 3.93 -13.44 -17.43
CA TYR A 162 2.53 -13.41 -17.05
C TYR A 162 2.01 -14.75 -16.50
N ARG A 163 2.77 -15.29 -15.53
CA ARG A 163 2.38 -16.48 -14.78
C ARG A 163 2.43 -16.23 -13.29
N CYS A 164 1.63 -16.98 -12.57
CA CYS A 164 1.59 -16.99 -11.12
C CYS A 164 2.37 -18.20 -10.61
N TYR A 165 3.32 -17.98 -9.70
CA TYR A 165 4.18 -19.02 -9.15
C TYR A 165 4.05 -19.09 -7.63
N ARG A 166 3.99 -20.31 -7.10
CA ARG A 166 4.11 -20.61 -5.66
C ARG A 166 5.53 -21.04 -5.35
N ILE A 167 6.06 -20.53 -4.24
CA ILE A 167 7.32 -20.96 -3.63
C ILE A 167 6.97 -21.68 -2.34
N THR A 168 7.33 -22.96 -2.22
CA THR A 168 7.17 -23.76 -0.99
C THR A 168 8.55 -24.15 -0.50
N PHE A 169 8.80 -24.01 0.80
CA PHE A 169 10.06 -24.41 1.43
C PHE A 169 9.86 -24.69 2.92
N ARG A 170 10.83 -25.36 3.54
CA ARG A 170 10.90 -25.48 4.99
C ARG A 170 11.95 -24.53 5.54
N ALA A 171 11.64 -23.91 6.69
CA ALA A 171 12.55 -23.03 7.42
C ALA A 171 12.74 -23.49 8.85
N LYS A 172 13.97 -23.43 9.36
CA LYS A 172 14.34 -23.61 10.76
C LYS A 172 15.20 -22.44 11.21
N THR A 173 15.06 -22.01 12.47
CA THR A 173 15.85 -20.90 13.04
C THR A 173 16.27 -21.20 14.47
N GLU A 174 17.43 -20.68 14.90
CA GLU A 174 17.95 -20.77 16.26
C GLU A 174 18.53 -19.42 16.68
N GLY A 175 17.88 -18.74 17.64
CA GLY A 175 18.28 -17.46 18.20
C GLY A 175 18.42 -16.33 17.15
N LEU A 176 17.68 -16.42 16.04
CA LEU A 176 17.79 -15.49 14.93
C LEU A 176 17.23 -14.12 15.30
N ALA A 177 18.06 -13.10 15.30
CA ALA A 177 17.64 -11.72 15.56
C ALA A 177 18.40 -10.73 14.67
N PRO A 178 17.80 -9.58 14.33
CA PRO A 178 18.49 -8.52 13.63
C PRO A 178 19.51 -7.85 14.57
N THR A 179 20.65 -7.44 14.02
CA THR A 179 21.68 -6.69 14.78
C THR A 179 21.38 -5.19 14.87
N ARG A 180 20.45 -4.69 14.07
CA ARG A 180 20.04 -3.28 14.06
C ARG A 180 18.54 -3.14 14.32
N PRO A 181 18.10 -2.16 15.14
CA PRO A 181 16.70 -1.76 15.20
C PRO A 181 16.17 -1.43 13.80
N PHE A 182 14.89 -1.67 13.55
CA PHE A 182 14.21 -1.40 12.26
C PHE A 182 14.67 -2.21 11.04
N SER A 183 15.52 -3.23 11.20
CA SER A 183 15.70 -4.17 10.11
C SER A 183 14.38 -4.91 9.86
N SER A 184 14.00 -5.05 8.61
CA SER A 184 12.78 -5.74 8.15
C SER A 184 12.85 -7.26 8.41
N GLY A 185 12.98 -7.67 9.68
CA GLY A 185 13.14 -9.06 10.09
C GLY A 185 14.41 -9.75 9.53
N PRO A 186 15.03 -10.64 10.30
CA PRO A 186 16.28 -11.28 9.88
C PRO A 186 16.07 -12.37 8.82
N PHE A 187 14.87 -12.94 8.68
CA PHE A 187 14.55 -13.95 7.67
C PHE A 187 13.70 -13.33 6.53
N ARG A 188 14.14 -13.48 5.28
CA ARG A 188 13.53 -12.86 4.12
C ARG A 188 13.34 -13.84 2.98
N LEU A 189 12.35 -13.57 2.14
CA LEU A 189 12.19 -14.10 0.80
C LEU A 189 12.11 -12.92 -0.16
N THR A 190 12.95 -12.92 -1.19
CA THR A 190 12.90 -11.92 -2.26
C THR A 190 12.88 -12.60 -3.62
N VAL A 191 12.10 -12.06 -4.54
CA VAL A 191 12.11 -12.41 -5.96
C VAL A 191 12.45 -11.16 -6.74
N GLN A 192 13.61 -11.14 -7.35
CA GLN A 192 14.13 -9.98 -8.09
C GLN A 192 14.35 -10.30 -9.56
N THR A 193 14.13 -9.30 -10.38
CA THR A 193 14.39 -9.31 -11.82
C THR A 193 15.81 -8.81 -12.14
N GLY A 194 16.25 -8.96 -13.38
CA GLY A 194 17.56 -8.50 -13.82
C GLY A 194 17.77 -6.98 -13.68
N ASP A 195 16.72 -6.19 -13.84
CA ASP A 195 16.69 -4.73 -13.63
C ASP A 195 16.45 -4.33 -12.16
N LYS A 196 16.59 -5.28 -11.23
CA LYS A 196 16.48 -5.12 -9.77
C LYS A 196 15.07 -4.75 -9.27
N ARG A 197 14.02 -4.98 -10.05
CA ARG A 197 12.64 -4.88 -9.59
C ARG A 197 12.34 -5.99 -8.58
N ASN A 198 11.66 -5.66 -7.50
CA ASN A 198 11.21 -6.62 -6.50
C ASN A 198 9.79 -7.08 -6.84
N LEU A 199 9.62 -8.32 -7.32
CA LEU A 199 8.31 -8.91 -7.54
C LEU A 199 7.64 -9.35 -6.24
N THR A 200 8.42 -9.73 -5.23
CA THR A 200 7.95 -9.95 -3.87
C THR A 200 9.09 -9.77 -2.85
N PRO A 201 9.09 -8.69 -2.07
CA PRO A 201 9.96 -8.49 -0.93
C PRO A 201 9.24 -8.94 0.35
N TRP A 202 9.23 -10.22 0.64
CA TRP A 202 8.55 -10.71 1.83
C TRP A 202 9.49 -10.77 3.05
N ASN A 203 9.12 -10.07 4.10
CA ASN A 203 9.75 -10.15 5.41
C ASN A 203 8.96 -11.13 6.27
N SER A 204 9.46 -12.34 6.41
CA SER A 204 8.73 -13.36 7.12
C SER A 204 8.69 -13.10 8.62
N ARG A 205 7.55 -13.43 9.22
CA ARG A 205 7.43 -13.58 10.67
C ARG A 205 7.86 -14.99 11.10
N VAL A 206 8.98 -15.50 10.57
CA VAL A 206 9.57 -16.72 11.08
C VAL A 206 10.07 -16.39 12.49
N PRO A 207 9.69 -17.17 13.54
CA PRO A 207 10.14 -16.93 14.90
C PRO A 207 11.67 -16.92 15.01
N SER A 208 12.20 -16.25 16.02
CA SER A 208 13.66 -16.22 16.27
C SER A 208 14.23 -17.63 16.51
N THR A 209 13.43 -18.52 17.06
CA THR A 209 13.74 -19.95 17.23
C THR A 209 12.50 -20.76 16.88
N THR A 210 12.62 -21.64 15.91
CA THR A 210 11.57 -22.61 15.53
C THR A 210 12.22 -23.83 14.89
N ASP A 211 11.62 -25.00 15.11
CA ASP A 211 11.93 -26.19 14.35
C ASP A 211 11.38 -26.07 12.91
N TRP A 212 11.68 -27.06 12.07
CA TRP A 212 11.28 -27.11 10.69
C TRP A 212 9.78 -26.88 10.50
N ARG A 213 9.45 -25.81 9.78
CA ARG A 213 8.07 -25.49 9.39
C ARG A 213 7.97 -25.20 7.91
N GLU A 214 6.88 -25.62 7.29
CA GLU A 214 6.58 -25.28 5.93
C GLU A 214 6.15 -23.81 5.80
N VAL A 215 6.63 -23.16 4.76
CA VAL A 215 6.28 -21.79 4.36
C VAL A 215 5.86 -21.80 2.91
N ARG A 216 4.75 -21.14 2.61
CA ARG A 216 4.25 -20.92 1.26
C ARG A 216 4.16 -19.44 0.98
N TRP A 217 4.69 -19.04 -0.14
CA TRP A 217 4.62 -17.69 -0.67
C TRP A 217 4.54 -17.73 -2.17
N GLY A 218 4.51 -16.56 -2.86
CA GLY A 218 4.47 -16.58 -4.30
C GLY A 218 4.77 -15.23 -4.94
N PHE A 219 4.71 -15.23 -6.26
CA PHE A 219 4.90 -14.04 -7.07
C PHE A 219 4.20 -14.19 -8.43
N ASN A 220 3.94 -13.07 -9.08
CA ASN A 220 3.61 -13.01 -10.50
C ASN A 220 4.87 -12.59 -11.26
N SER A 221 5.19 -13.29 -12.35
CA SER A 221 6.38 -13.00 -13.17
C SER A 221 6.27 -11.70 -13.97
N LEU A 222 5.07 -11.10 -14.07
CA LEU A 222 4.79 -9.99 -14.97
C LEU A 222 5.30 -10.29 -16.39
N TRP A 223 6.03 -9.40 -17.01
CA TRP A 223 6.62 -9.56 -18.36
C TRP A 223 8.01 -10.20 -18.38
N TYR A 224 8.51 -10.66 -17.22
CA TYR A 224 9.85 -11.23 -17.10
C TYR A 224 9.86 -12.73 -17.40
N ASP A 225 10.95 -13.20 -17.99
CA ASP A 225 11.21 -14.60 -18.31
C ASP A 225 12.25 -15.25 -17.39
N LYS A 226 12.83 -14.47 -16.47
CA LYS A 226 13.86 -14.92 -15.53
C LYS A 226 13.82 -14.10 -14.24
N VAL A 227 14.00 -14.78 -13.12
CA VAL A 227 14.04 -14.14 -11.80
C VAL A 227 15.13 -14.76 -10.92
N ARG A 228 15.62 -13.99 -9.95
CA ARG A 228 16.47 -14.48 -8.86
C ARG A 228 15.64 -14.57 -7.59
N ILE A 229 15.57 -15.77 -7.02
CA ILE A 229 14.90 -16.01 -5.72
C ILE A 229 15.98 -16.15 -4.66
N SER A 230 15.80 -15.45 -3.53
CA SER A 230 16.65 -15.57 -2.35
C SER A 230 15.81 -15.77 -1.11
N ILE A 231 16.10 -16.82 -0.33
CA ILE A 231 15.34 -17.23 0.86
C ILE A 231 16.30 -17.47 2.01
N GLY A 232 16.05 -16.91 3.18
CA GLY A 232 16.89 -17.13 4.36
C GLY A 232 17.23 -15.85 5.10
N ALA A 233 18.36 -15.83 5.74
CA ALA A 233 18.81 -14.76 6.62
C ALA A 233 20.02 -14.02 6.04
N PRO A 234 19.83 -13.03 5.17
CA PRO A 234 20.93 -12.23 4.61
C PRO A 234 21.43 -11.19 5.62
N GLY A 235 22.70 -10.78 5.46
CA GLY A 235 23.29 -9.66 6.18
C GLY A 235 23.69 -9.94 7.63
N GLU A 236 23.93 -8.87 8.38
CA GLU A 236 24.34 -8.93 9.78
C GLU A 236 23.17 -9.37 10.67
N LYS A 237 23.37 -10.45 11.40
CA LYS A 237 22.40 -11.09 12.28
C LYS A 237 23.09 -11.84 13.39
N THR A 238 22.35 -12.14 14.45
CA THR A 238 22.71 -13.18 15.43
C THR A 238 21.93 -14.45 15.14
N GLY A 239 22.43 -15.59 15.64
CA GLY A 239 21.76 -16.88 15.46
C GLY A 239 21.91 -17.47 14.07
N LYS A 240 21.14 -18.51 13.79
CA LYS A 240 21.20 -19.33 12.59
C LYS A 240 19.85 -19.49 11.93
N ALA A 241 19.85 -19.70 10.61
CA ALA A 241 18.68 -20.05 9.83
C ALA A 241 19.03 -21.13 8.80
N TRP A 242 18.10 -22.03 8.54
CA TRP A 242 18.21 -23.05 7.51
C TRP A 242 16.99 -23.03 6.60
N VAL A 243 17.24 -23.31 5.32
CA VAL A 243 16.24 -23.42 4.27
C VAL A 243 16.37 -24.77 3.60
N ASP A 244 15.27 -25.50 3.44
CA ASP A 244 15.25 -26.84 2.86
C ASP A 244 14.03 -27.05 1.95
N GLY A 245 14.14 -27.95 0.98
CA GLY A 245 13.04 -28.40 0.14
C GLY A 245 12.39 -27.28 -0.67
N VAL A 246 13.17 -26.32 -1.18
CA VAL A 246 12.63 -25.19 -1.97
C VAL A 246 12.06 -25.71 -3.28
N ARG A 247 10.75 -25.53 -3.48
CA ARG A 247 10.04 -25.85 -4.71
C ARG A 247 9.37 -24.59 -5.27
N VAL A 248 9.47 -24.39 -6.58
CA VAL A 248 8.79 -23.31 -7.29
C VAL A 248 7.90 -23.93 -8.37
N GLU A 249 6.61 -23.67 -8.32
CA GLU A 249 5.64 -24.25 -9.25
C GLU A 249 4.69 -23.19 -9.80
N GLU A 250 4.32 -23.30 -11.08
CA GLU A 250 3.25 -22.51 -11.65
C GLU A 250 1.92 -22.94 -11.04
N ILE A 251 1.06 -21.98 -10.68
CA ILE A 251 -0.27 -22.23 -10.10
C ILE A 251 -1.35 -21.49 -10.89
N GLY A 252 -2.57 -22.03 -10.89
CA GLY A 252 -3.69 -21.51 -11.66
C GLY A 252 -4.88 -21.10 -10.82
N LEU A 253 -5.56 -20.03 -11.26
CA LEU A 253 -6.85 -19.52 -10.74
C LEU A 253 -6.89 -19.21 -9.23
N LEU A 254 -5.74 -19.23 -8.55
CA LEU A 254 -5.63 -18.80 -7.16
C LEU A 254 -5.91 -17.30 -7.06
N ASN A 255 -6.74 -16.90 -6.11
CA ASN A 255 -7.12 -15.51 -5.85
C ASN A 255 -7.68 -14.78 -7.08
N VAL A 256 -8.39 -15.50 -7.96
CA VAL A 256 -8.96 -14.94 -9.19
C VAL A 256 -9.97 -13.83 -8.86
N LEU A 257 -9.80 -12.66 -9.50
CA LEU A 257 -10.66 -11.50 -9.34
C LEU A 257 -11.86 -11.54 -10.26
N ARG A 258 -13.01 -11.06 -9.77
CA ARG A 258 -14.30 -11.09 -10.48
C ARG A 258 -14.92 -9.69 -10.53
N ARG A 259 -14.42 -8.83 -11.42
CA ARG A 259 -14.92 -7.47 -11.67
C ARG A 259 -14.75 -7.09 -13.15
N PRO A 260 -15.44 -6.05 -13.64
CA PRO A 260 -15.32 -5.64 -15.06
C PRO A 260 -13.88 -5.35 -15.51
N GLY A 261 -13.08 -4.68 -14.68
CA GLY A 261 -11.68 -4.38 -14.98
C GLY A 261 -10.70 -5.54 -14.74
N ALA A 262 -11.20 -6.77 -14.49
CA ALA A 262 -10.42 -7.99 -14.35
C ALA A 262 -11.12 -9.18 -15.04
N PRO A 263 -11.28 -9.15 -16.39
CA PRO A 263 -12.00 -10.18 -17.14
C PRO A 263 -11.26 -11.52 -17.12
N ILE A 264 -12.04 -12.60 -17.27
CA ILE A 264 -11.54 -13.96 -17.54
C ILE A 264 -11.83 -14.30 -18.98
N THR A 265 -10.85 -14.90 -19.66
CA THR A 265 -11.02 -15.43 -21.01
C THR A 265 -10.61 -16.90 -21.04
N VAL A 266 -11.48 -17.76 -21.52
CA VAL A 266 -11.22 -19.18 -21.77
C VAL A 266 -11.38 -19.42 -23.26
N ARG A 267 -10.34 -19.96 -23.91
CA ARG A 267 -10.35 -20.22 -25.35
C ARG A 267 -9.70 -21.56 -25.70
N HIS A 268 -10.05 -22.12 -26.85
CA HIS A 268 -9.38 -23.30 -27.39
C HIS A 268 -7.88 -23.02 -27.62
N GLN A 269 -7.01 -24.00 -27.37
CA GLN A 269 -5.56 -23.80 -27.44
C GLN A 269 -5.07 -23.34 -28.82
N THR A 270 -5.56 -23.95 -29.88
CA THR A 270 -5.12 -23.73 -31.28
C THR A 270 -6.18 -23.09 -32.17
N GLY A 271 -7.45 -23.15 -31.79
CA GLY A 271 -8.56 -22.54 -32.53
C GLY A 271 -8.92 -21.15 -31.95
N GLY A 272 -9.59 -20.31 -32.76
CA GLY A 272 -10.07 -18.99 -32.34
C GLY A 272 -11.32 -19.03 -31.45
N THR A 273 -11.82 -20.22 -31.07
CA THR A 273 -13.05 -20.35 -30.28
C THR A 273 -12.85 -19.82 -28.88
N VAL A 274 -13.63 -18.79 -28.52
CA VAL A 274 -13.77 -18.29 -27.15
C VAL A 274 -14.97 -18.97 -26.51
N TYR A 275 -14.78 -19.54 -25.34
CA TYR A 275 -15.82 -20.21 -24.56
C TYR A 275 -16.51 -19.22 -23.60
N GLU A 276 -17.77 -19.53 -23.29
CA GLU A 276 -18.67 -18.64 -22.54
C GLU A 276 -18.97 -19.21 -21.16
N GLU A 277 -18.77 -18.40 -20.13
CA GLU A 277 -19.17 -18.72 -18.76
C GLU A 277 -20.71 -18.88 -18.68
N GLY A 278 -21.17 -19.92 -18.01
CA GLY A 278 -22.59 -20.25 -17.88
C GLY A 278 -23.14 -21.10 -19.05
N ARG A 279 -22.38 -21.24 -20.13
CA ARG A 279 -22.72 -22.10 -21.29
C ARG A 279 -21.77 -23.28 -21.47
N ASP A 280 -20.46 -22.98 -21.50
CA ASP A 280 -19.42 -23.97 -21.77
C ASP A 280 -18.73 -24.43 -20.48
N TYR A 281 -18.64 -23.54 -19.50
CA TYR A 281 -18.05 -23.79 -18.19
C TYR A 281 -18.78 -23.00 -17.08
N ALA A 282 -18.74 -23.52 -15.87
CA ALA A 282 -19.34 -22.88 -14.70
C ALA A 282 -18.55 -21.64 -14.28
N ARG A 283 -19.21 -20.75 -13.56
CA ARG A 283 -18.58 -19.54 -13.03
C ARG A 283 -17.34 -19.88 -12.20
N ILE A 284 -16.21 -19.28 -12.57
CA ILE A 284 -14.93 -19.44 -11.87
C ILE A 284 -14.89 -18.46 -10.70
N VAL A 285 -14.78 -18.97 -9.48
CA VAL A 285 -14.67 -18.16 -8.25
C VAL A 285 -13.71 -18.86 -7.29
N ASP A 286 -12.75 -18.13 -6.75
CA ASP A 286 -11.98 -18.59 -5.60
C ASP A 286 -12.74 -18.20 -4.32
N PRO A 287 -13.32 -19.16 -3.58
CA PRO A 287 -14.15 -18.86 -2.43
C PRO A 287 -13.36 -18.29 -1.23
N GLN A 288 -12.04 -18.52 -1.21
CA GLN A 288 -11.20 -18.02 -0.13
C GLN A 288 -10.74 -16.59 -0.39
N LEU A 289 -10.30 -16.28 -1.61
CA LEU A 289 -9.80 -14.97 -2.06
C LEU A 289 -8.98 -14.25 -0.97
N THR A 290 -7.97 -15.00 -0.41
CA THR A 290 -7.16 -14.52 0.72
C THR A 290 -6.04 -13.58 0.30
N PHE A 291 -5.71 -13.55 -1.00
CA PHE A 291 -4.54 -12.92 -1.61
C PHE A 291 -3.21 -13.57 -1.20
N ARG A 292 -3.28 -14.72 -0.51
CA ARG A 292 -2.14 -15.54 -0.10
C ARG A 292 -1.98 -16.74 -1.02
N PHE A 293 -0.89 -17.49 -0.83
CA PHE A 293 -0.54 -18.67 -1.60
C PHE A 293 -0.68 -19.97 -0.78
N ASP A 294 -1.54 -19.96 0.21
CA ASP A 294 -1.73 -21.02 1.21
C ASP A 294 -2.79 -22.06 0.83
N HIS A 295 -3.48 -21.87 -0.28
CA HIS A 295 -4.49 -22.80 -0.81
C HIS A 295 -4.34 -22.99 -2.33
N ASP A 296 -5.12 -23.86 -2.92
CA ASP A 296 -5.15 -24.07 -4.37
C ASP A 296 -6.35 -23.36 -5.00
N GLY A 297 -6.15 -22.83 -6.21
CA GLY A 297 -7.22 -22.23 -6.97
C GLY A 297 -8.25 -23.27 -7.45
N PRO A 298 -9.48 -22.86 -7.77
CA PRO A 298 -10.54 -23.76 -8.25
C PRO A 298 -10.19 -24.36 -9.61
N PRO A 299 -10.71 -25.56 -9.94
CA PRO A 299 -10.76 -26.04 -11.31
C PRO A 299 -11.77 -25.25 -12.12
N ILE A 300 -11.71 -25.39 -13.44
CA ILE A 300 -12.76 -24.94 -14.35
C ILE A 300 -13.73 -26.10 -14.55
N ASN A 301 -14.91 -26.03 -13.96
CA ASN A 301 -15.94 -27.05 -14.14
C ASN A 301 -16.61 -26.93 -15.51
N ILE A 302 -16.54 -27.97 -16.33
CA ILE A 302 -17.12 -28.00 -17.68
C ILE A 302 -18.59 -28.32 -17.58
N LEU A 303 -19.43 -27.56 -18.29
CA LEU A 303 -20.88 -27.77 -18.26
C LEU A 303 -21.32 -28.85 -19.28
N PRO A 304 -22.23 -29.74 -18.88
CA PRO A 304 -22.85 -30.68 -19.83
C PRO A 304 -23.53 -29.94 -20.96
N GLY A 305 -23.32 -30.42 -22.21
CA GLY A 305 -23.88 -29.79 -23.40
C GLY A 305 -23.14 -28.56 -23.92
N GLY A 306 -22.11 -28.09 -23.19
CA GLY A 306 -21.19 -27.05 -23.67
C GLY A 306 -20.33 -27.50 -24.85
N ARG A 307 -19.51 -26.61 -25.38
CA ARG A 307 -18.65 -26.85 -26.56
C ARG A 307 -17.31 -27.50 -26.21
N ILE A 308 -16.86 -27.40 -24.95
CA ILE A 308 -15.59 -27.94 -24.47
C ILE A 308 -15.67 -29.46 -24.36
N ARG A 309 -14.64 -30.18 -24.80
CA ARG A 309 -14.59 -31.65 -24.85
C ARG A 309 -13.53 -32.21 -23.89
N GLU A 310 -13.74 -33.46 -23.48
CA GLU A 310 -12.75 -34.25 -22.71
C GLU A 310 -11.41 -34.32 -23.46
N GLY A 311 -10.30 -34.16 -22.76
CA GLY A 311 -8.95 -34.14 -23.30
C GLY A 311 -8.55 -32.82 -23.99
N GLU A 312 -9.46 -31.85 -24.08
CA GLU A 312 -9.19 -30.57 -24.74
C GLU A 312 -8.22 -29.72 -23.92
N ARG A 313 -7.38 -28.98 -24.64
CA ARG A 313 -6.45 -27.99 -24.03
C ARG A 313 -6.99 -26.59 -24.23
N LEU A 314 -7.02 -25.84 -23.13
CA LEU A 314 -7.56 -24.50 -23.09
C LEU A 314 -6.45 -23.50 -22.81
N ARG A 315 -6.57 -22.29 -23.36
CA ARG A 315 -5.80 -21.10 -22.98
C ARG A 315 -6.66 -20.23 -22.09
N VAL A 316 -6.19 -19.99 -20.86
CA VAL A 316 -6.92 -19.23 -19.85
C VAL A 316 -6.14 -17.98 -19.48
N SER A 317 -6.81 -16.83 -19.61
CA SER A 317 -6.28 -15.55 -19.17
C SER A 317 -7.18 -14.96 -18.10
N TYR A 318 -6.60 -14.43 -17.05
CA TYR A 318 -7.33 -13.88 -15.91
C TYR A 318 -6.46 -12.90 -15.11
N TYR A 319 -7.03 -12.28 -14.10
CA TYR A 319 -6.33 -11.44 -13.15
C TYR A 319 -6.50 -12.02 -11.75
N HIS A 320 -5.45 -11.97 -10.94
CA HIS A 320 -5.50 -12.42 -9.55
C HIS A 320 -5.05 -11.33 -8.60
N GLY A 321 -5.64 -11.30 -7.40
CA GLY A 321 -5.18 -10.46 -6.31
C GLY A 321 -3.93 -11.03 -5.64
N PHE A 322 -3.10 -10.15 -5.08
CA PHE A 322 -1.84 -10.51 -4.45
C PHE A 322 -1.60 -9.69 -3.19
N SER A 323 -1.06 -10.31 -2.16
CA SER A 323 -0.54 -9.62 -0.98
C SER A 323 0.97 -9.53 -1.07
N ILE A 324 1.47 -8.32 -1.30
CA ILE A 324 2.90 -8.03 -1.31
C ILE A 324 3.36 -7.62 0.09
N ASN A 325 4.60 -7.84 0.41
CA ASN A 325 5.28 -7.32 1.61
C ASN A 325 4.43 -7.34 2.91
N ASN A 326 4.50 -8.42 3.68
CA ASN A 326 3.80 -8.57 4.98
C ASN A 326 2.26 -8.55 4.93
N GLY A 327 1.65 -8.84 3.79
CA GLY A 327 0.20 -8.93 3.66
C GLY A 327 -0.47 -7.64 3.21
N GLN A 328 0.26 -6.69 2.69
CA GLN A 328 -0.27 -5.52 2.02
C GLN A 328 -0.91 -5.91 0.67
N THR A 329 -2.11 -5.44 0.41
CA THR A 329 -2.84 -5.64 -0.85
C THR A 329 -3.32 -4.31 -1.37
N THR A 330 -2.93 -3.95 -2.58
CA THR A 330 -3.30 -2.70 -3.24
C THR A 330 -4.70 -2.81 -3.87
N ILE A 331 -5.47 -1.73 -3.85
CA ILE A 331 -6.75 -1.64 -4.58
C ILE A 331 -6.56 -1.04 -5.97
N CYS A 332 -7.47 -1.34 -6.89
CA CYS A 332 -7.49 -0.73 -8.20
C CYS A 332 -8.08 0.68 -8.18
N MET A 333 -7.22 1.71 -8.33
CA MET A 333 -7.64 3.11 -8.38
C MET A 333 -8.49 3.48 -9.60
N ALA A 334 -8.59 2.62 -10.62
CA ALA A 334 -9.39 2.86 -11.81
C ALA A 334 -10.83 2.33 -11.70
N GLU A 335 -11.15 1.51 -10.68
CA GLU A 335 -12.48 0.91 -10.52
C GLU A 335 -13.51 1.89 -9.95
N PRO A 336 -14.65 2.14 -10.64
CA PRO A 336 -15.67 3.07 -10.17
C PRO A 336 -16.25 2.71 -8.80
N LYS A 337 -16.40 1.41 -8.51
CA LYS A 337 -16.97 0.91 -7.26
C LYS A 337 -16.17 1.34 -6.02
N VAL A 338 -14.86 1.52 -6.14
CA VAL A 338 -14.00 2.03 -5.08
C VAL A 338 -14.47 3.42 -4.62
N TYR A 339 -14.80 4.29 -5.58
CA TYR A 339 -15.24 5.66 -5.29
C TYR A 339 -16.67 5.72 -4.73
N GLU A 340 -17.54 4.79 -5.08
CA GLU A 340 -18.86 4.66 -4.47
C GLU A 340 -18.74 4.33 -2.98
N ILE A 341 -17.91 3.34 -2.63
CA ILE A 341 -17.64 2.95 -1.25
C ILE A 341 -17.04 4.13 -0.48
N TRP A 342 -15.97 4.76 -0.98
CA TRP A 342 -15.36 5.91 -0.31
C TRP A 342 -16.34 7.06 -0.08
N ARG A 343 -17.21 7.37 -1.06
CA ARG A 343 -18.21 8.43 -0.89
C ARG A 343 -19.20 8.12 0.23
N ASP A 344 -19.63 6.87 0.37
CA ASP A 344 -20.49 6.46 1.48
C ASP A 344 -19.73 6.56 2.82
N GLN A 345 -18.48 6.10 2.88
CA GLN A 345 -17.65 6.19 4.09
C GLN A 345 -17.38 7.64 4.52
N VAL A 346 -17.15 8.56 3.58
CA VAL A 346 -17.03 10.00 3.89
C VAL A 346 -18.25 10.53 4.63
N ARG A 347 -19.46 10.24 4.14
CA ARG A 347 -20.70 10.70 4.75
C ARG A 347 -20.87 10.15 6.17
N ARG A 348 -20.65 8.86 6.36
CA ARG A 348 -20.76 8.19 7.68
C ARG A 348 -19.74 8.72 8.66
N MET A 349 -18.52 8.86 8.24
CA MET A 349 -17.43 9.36 9.08
C MET A 349 -17.63 10.84 9.44
N HIS A 350 -18.08 11.65 8.48
CA HIS A 350 -18.43 13.05 8.78
C HIS A 350 -19.57 13.14 9.79
N ALA A 351 -20.62 12.32 9.65
CA ALA A 351 -21.70 12.25 10.62
C ALA A 351 -21.24 11.82 12.03
N ALA A 352 -20.27 10.89 12.09
CA ALA A 352 -19.78 10.37 13.36
C ALA A 352 -18.76 11.29 14.06
N VAL A 353 -17.85 11.94 13.32
CA VAL A 353 -16.71 12.69 13.89
C VAL A 353 -16.76 14.17 13.55
N ALA A 354 -17.27 14.54 12.36
CA ALA A 354 -17.26 15.89 11.81
C ALA A 354 -15.89 16.60 11.92
N PRO A 355 -14.78 15.96 11.49
CA PRO A 355 -13.45 16.52 11.68
C PRO A 355 -13.23 17.72 10.73
N PRO A 356 -12.46 18.74 11.15
CA PRO A 356 -12.10 19.86 10.28
C PRO A 356 -11.01 19.49 9.26
N ARG A 357 -10.30 18.36 9.47
CA ARG A 357 -9.24 17.90 8.56
C ARG A 357 -9.09 16.40 8.51
N TYR A 358 -8.43 15.93 7.43
CA TYR A 358 -8.12 14.52 7.19
C TYR A 358 -6.71 14.35 6.66
N VAL A 359 -6.11 13.19 6.90
CA VAL A 359 -4.89 12.73 6.20
C VAL A 359 -5.24 11.50 5.37
N LEU A 360 -4.96 11.57 4.08
CA LEU A 360 -5.15 10.46 3.15
C LEU A 360 -3.95 9.51 3.21
N SER A 361 -4.23 8.23 3.44
CA SER A 361 -3.23 7.16 3.55
C SER A 361 -2.95 6.55 2.17
N MET A 362 -2.45 7.38 1.26
CA MET A 362 -2.15 7.01 -0.14
C MET A 362 -0.67 6.69 -0.32
N ASP A 363 -0.07 6.10 0.70
CA ASP A 363 1.32 5.68 0.77
C ASP A 363 1.54 4.28 0.22
N GLU A 364 2.77 4.02 -0.23
CA GLU A 364 3.30 2.71 -0.58
C GLU A 364 2.43 1.88 -1.54
N ILE A 365 1.93 2.48 -2.62
CA ILE A 365 1.10 1.81 -3.63
C ILE A 365 2.00 0.93 -4.51
N ARG A 366 2.23 -0.32 -4.09
CA ARG A 366 3.21 -1.25 -4.67
C ARG A 366 2.73 -2.05 -5.86
N GLU A 367 1.45 -1.97 -6.21
CA GLU A 367 0.84 -2.61 -7.38
C GLU A 367 0.04 -1.57 -8.14
N GLY A 368 -0.02 -1.66 -9.47
CA GLY A 368 -0.81 -0.74 -10.28
C GLY A 368 -0.50 -0.81 -11.76
N GLY A 369 -1.45 -0.39 -12.60
CA GLY A 369 -1.29 -0.38 -14.05
C GLY A 369 -1.42 -1.75 -14.73
N THR A 370 -1.56 -2.82 -13.96
CA THR A 370 -1.45 -4.20 -14.45
C THR A 370 -2.78 -4.82 -14.85
N CYS A 371 -3.91 -4.39 -14.28
CA CYS A 371 -5.23 -4.90 -14.63
C CYS A 371 -5.83 -4.20 -15.87
N GLU A 372 -6.90 -4.75 -16.42
CA GLU A 372 -7.55 -4.21 -17.63
C GLU A 372 -8.04 -2.77 -17.44
N ALA A 373 -8.58 -2.42 -16.27
CA ALA A 373 -9.04 -1.06 -15.98
C ALA A 373 -7.92 -0.02 -15.93
N CYS A 374 -6.68 -0.44 -15.61
CA CYS A 374 -5.51 0.43 -15.49
C CYS A 374 -4.62 0.42 -16.73
N ARG A 375 -4.75 -0.59 -17.61
CA ARG A 375 -3.85 -0.81 -18.73
C ARG A 375 -3.67 0.43 -19.61
N GLY A 376 -2.42 0.79 -19.87
CA GLY A 376 -2.07 1.92 -20.72
C GLY A 376 -2.31 3.30 -20.11
N ARG A 377 -2.73 3.37 -18.83
CA ARG A 377 -2.87 4.65 -18.12
C ARG A 377 -1.53 5.09 -17.52
N ASN A 378 -1.28 6.38 -17.54
CA ASN A 378 -0.17 6.97 -16.79
C ASN A 378 -0.49 6.88 -15.30
N MET A 379 0.36 6.19 -14.51
CA MET A 379 0.10 5.93 -13.10
C MET A 379 0.21 7.19 -12.23
N GLY A 380 1.09 8.12 -12.56
CA GLY A 380 1.16 9.42 -11.87
C GLY A 380 -0.11 10.25 -12.05
N GLN A 381 -0.66 10.26 -13.27
CA GLN A 381 -1.94 10.91 -13.55
C GLN A 381 -3.10 10.19 -12.85
N LEU A 382 -3.15 8.86 -12.90
CA LEU A 382 -4.20 8.05 -12.24
C LEU A 382 -4.22 8.31 -10.73
N LEU A 383 -3.06 8.36 -10.08
CA LEU A 383 -2.95 8.72 -8.66
C LEU A 383 -3.47 10.15 -8.39
N GLY A 384 -3.08 11.12 -9.21
CA GLY A 384 -3.56 12.50 -9.08
C GLY A 384 -5.09 12.63 -9.26
N GLU A 385 -5.67 11.90 -10.21
CA GLU A 385 -7.13 11.82 -10.41
C GLU A 385 -7.81 11.18 -9.19
N CYS A 386 -7.22 10.11 -8.62
CA CYS A 386 -7.72 9.44 -7.43
C CYS A 386 -7.76 10.40 -6.24
N LEU A 387 -6.65 11.07 -5.93
CA LEU A 387 -6.55 12.07 -4.87
C LEU A 387 -7.52 13.24 -5.09
N THR A 388 -7.68 13.70 -6.32
CA THR A 388 -8.62 14.77 -6.66
C THR A 388 -10.07 14.35 -6.39
N LYS A 389 -10.44 13.12 -6.72
CA LYS A 389 -11.78 12.58 -6.42
C LYS A 389 -12.01 12.47 -4.91
N GLN A 390 -11.03 11.94 -4.15
CA GLN A 390 -11.09 11.88 -2.68
C GLN A 390 -11.24 13.27 -2.06
N PHE A 391 -10.44 14.23 -2.51
CA PHE A 391 -10.52 15.62 -2.07
C PHE A 391 -11.91 16.23 -2.30
N ARG A 392 -12.48 16.03 -3.50
CA ARG A 392 -13.83 16.52 -3.83
C ARG A 392 -14.90 15.88 -2.96
N MET A 393 -14.85 14.56 -2.71
CA MET A 393 -15.80 13.87 -1.83
C MET A 393 -15.80 14.45 -0.41
N LEU A 394 -14.62 14.77 0.12
CA LEU A 394 -14.49 15.41 1.43
C LEU A 394 -15.04 16.83 1.43
N ARG A 395 -14.82 17.58 0.34
CA ARG A 395 -15.39 18.92 0.15
C ARG A 395 -16.91 18.95 -0.06
N GLU A 396 -17.51 17.88 -0.59
CA GLU A 396 -18.97 17.72 -0.70
C GLU A 396 -19.66 17.73 0.68
N VAL A 397 -19.03 17.16 1.71
CA VAL A 397 -19.59 17.11 3.08
C VAL A 397 -19.11 18.24 3.97
N ASN A 398 -17.92 18.79 3.74
CA ASN A 398 -17.37 19.94 4.43
C ASN A 398 -16.56 20.83 3.46
N PRO A 399 -17.16 21.91 2.92
CA PRO A 399 -16.47 22.80 1.95
C PRO A 399 -15.20 23.45 2.49
N LYS A 400 -15.01 23.52 3.81
CA LYS A 400 -13.83 24.12 4.47
C LYS A 400 -12.83 23.08 4.94
N VAL A 401 -13.01 21.80 4.62
CA VAL A 401 -12.15 20.73 5.10
C VAL A 401 -10.69 20.94 4.65
N ASP A 402 -9.78 20.74 5.57
CA ASP A 402 -8.33 20.73 5.31
C ASP A 402 -7.88 19.28 5.06
N VAL A 403 -7.25 19.02 3.91
CA VAL A 403 -6.88 17.66 3.48
C VAL A 403 -5.37 17.58 3.29
N TRP A 404 -4.78 16.56 3.89
CA TRP A 404 -3.36 16.24 3.80
C TRP A 404 -3.17 14.84 3.22
N VAL A 405 -1.98 14.56 2.70
CA VAL A 405 -1.62 13.24 2.14
C VAL A 405 -0.17 12.92 2.45
N TRP A 406 0.14 11.64 2.67
CA TRP A 406 1.52 11.15 2.76
C TRP A 406 2.28 11.39 1.46
N SER A 407 3.53 11.80 1.55
CA SER A 407 4.30 12.34 0.43
C SER A 407 4.81 11.31 -0.56
N ASP A 408 5.07 10.09 -0.14
CA ASP A 408 6.00 9.16 -0.82
C ASP A 408 5.64 8.85 -2.28
N MET A 409 4.36 8.66 -2.59
CA MET A 409 3.90 8.40 -3.96
C MET A 409 3.85 9.68 -4.83
N LEU A 410 4.10 10.84 -4.23
CA LEU A 410 4.18 12.15 -4.88
C LEU A 410 5.62 12.71 -4.86
N ASP A 411 6.57 12.03 -4.22
CA ASP A 411 7.92 12.51 -3.98
C ASP A 411 8.94 11.83 -4.90
N PRO A 412 9.58 12.56 -5.83
CA PRO A 412 10.61 12.00 -6.70
C PRO A 412 11.86 11.56 -5.96
N ASN A 413 12.06 12.05 -4.73
CA ASN A 413 13.17 11.64 -3.87
C ASN A 413 12.85 10.38 -3.05
N HIS A 414 11.62 9.84 -3.17
CA HIS A 414 11.14 8.68 -2.41
C HIS A 414 10.59 7.59 -3.33
N ASN A 415 9.27 7.43 -3.47
CA ASN A 415 8.63 6.33 -4.18
C ASN A 415 8.07 6.72 -5.57
N ALA A 416 7.94 8.02 -5.89
CA ALA A 416 7.45 8.47 -7.19
C ALA A 416 8.54 8.36 -8.28
N ARG A 417 8.98 7.14 -8.54
CA ARG A 417 10.09 6.79 -9.46
C ARG A 417 9.82 5.49 -10.18
N GLY A 418 10.61 5.18 -11.23
CA GLY A 418 10.54 3.94 -11.99
C GLY A 418 10.95 2.69 -11.21
N ASN A 419 10.60 1.53 -11.75
CA ASN A 419 10.89 0.20 -11.19
C ASN A 419 10.35 -0.02 -9.77
N TYR A 420 9.20 0.58 -9.46
CA TYR A 420 8.58 0.48 -8.15
C TYR A 420 7.69 -0.77 -8.07
N TYR A 421 8.22 -1.83 -7.47
CA TYR A 421 7.54 -3.12 -7.22
C TYR A 421 6.74 -3.66 -8.43
N LEU A 422 5.45 -3.96 -8.26
CA LEU A 422 4.56 -4.53 -9.28
C LEU A 422 3.77 -3.45 -10.05
N VAL A 423 4.33 -2.25 -10.20
CA VAL A 423 3.69 -1.16 -10.94
C VAL A 423 4.10 -1.23 -12.41
N ASP A 424 3.13 -1.33 -13.32
CA ASP A 424 3.34 -1.14 -14.76
C ASP A 424 3.34 0.36 -15.06
N GLY A 425 4.49 0.89 -15.48
CA GLY A 425 4.77 2.32 -15.49
C GLY A 425 5.40 2.81 -14.17
N ASP A 426 5.19 4.07 -13.83
CA ASP A 426 5.68 4.69 -12.59
C ASP A 426 4.81 5.88 -12.14
N TYR A 427 5.10 6.40 -10.94
CA TYR A 427 4.39 7.54 -10.36
C TYR A 427 5.10 8.89 -10.61
N THR A 428 6.11 8.94 -11.48
CA THR A 428 6.81 10.18 -11.84
C THR A 428 5.82 11.22 -12.37
N GLY A 429 5.92 12.45 -11.89
CA GLY A 429 5.03 13.53 -12.28
C GLY A 429 3.68 13.57 -11.55
N SER A 430 3.36 12.61 -10.68
CA SER A 430 2.10 12.56 -9.92
C SER A 430 1.79 13.86 -9.17
N TRP A 431 2.80 14.53 -8.64
CA TRP A 431 2.70 15.84 -7.96
C TRP A 431 2.12 16.97 -8.81
N ASN A 432 2.10 16.83 -10.14
CA ASN A 432 1.52 17.80 -11.04
C ASN A 432 -0.01 17.67 -11.17
N HIS A 433 -0.57 16.55 -10.72
CA HIS A 433 -1.99 16.21 -10.91
C HIS A 433 -2.79 16.29 -9.59
N VAL A 434 -2.20 16.79 -8.52
CA VAL A 434 -2.80 16.89 -7.19
C VAL A 434 -3.26 18.32 -6.91
N PRO A 435 -4.45 18.55 -6.30
CA PRO A 435 -4.91 19.87 -5.89
C PRO A 435 -3.90 20.58 -4.99
N LYS A 436 -3.54 21.82 -5.32
CA LYS A 436 -2.54 22.61 -4.56
C LYS A 436 -3.00 23.02 -3.16
N GLU A 437 -4.29 22.96 -2.92
CA GLU A 437 -4.90 23.16 -1.60
C GLU A 437 -4.62 22.05 -0.61
N MET A 438 -4.20 20.87 -1.07
CA MET A 438 -3.81 19.78 -0.18
C MET A 438 -2.46 20.07 0.48
N GLY A 439 -2.31 19.61 1.71
CA GLY A 439 -1.02 19.58 2.40
C GLY A 439 -0.29 18.26 2.18
N ILE A 440 1.04 18.30 2.23
CA ILE A 440 1.91 17.15 2.03
C ILE A 440 2.62 16.79 3.33
N VAL A 441 2.48 15.54 3.78
CA VAL A 441 3.18 15.01 4.96
C VAL A 441 4.43 14.28 4.51
N CYS A 442 5.59 14.94 4.61
CA CYS A 442 6.89 14.38 4.25
C CYS A 442 7.41 13.48 5.38
N TRP A 443 7.88 12.25 5.05
CA TRP A 443 8.29 11.29 6.07
C TRP A 443 9.63 10.57 5.79
N TYR A 444 10.24 10.74 4.60
CA TYR A 444 11.55 10.17 4.31
C TYR A 444 12.67 11.05 4.85
N TYR A 445 13.13 10.74 6.06
CA TYR A 445 14.10 11.56 6.81
C TYR A 445 15.39 11.86 6.06
N GLU A 446 15.98 10.83 5.40
CA GLU A 446 17.24 10.93 4.67
C GLU A 446 17.18 11.88 3.46
N ARG A 447 15.97 12.18 2.99
CA ARG A 447 15.72 13.07 1.84
C ARG A 447 14.98 14.35 2.21
N ARG A 448 14.78 14.64 3.49
CA ARG A 448 14.03 15.81 3.98
C ARG A 448 14.49 17.13 3.38
N ALA A 449 15.82 17.34 3.25
CA ALA A 449 16.42 18.54 2.67
C ALA A 449 16.18 18.70 1.15
N LEU A 450 15.72 17.65 0.48
CA LEU A 450 15.32 17.69 -0.92
C LEU A 450 13.80 17.77 -1.06
N SER A 451 13.07 16.96 -0.28
CA SER A 451 11.61 16.78 -0.40
C SER A 451 10.83 18.00 0.08
N LEU A 452 11.17 18.59 1.23
CA LEU A 452 10.48 19.77 1.75
C LEU A 452 10.57 20.97 0.79
N PRO A 453 11.77 21.40 0.33
CA PRO A 453 11.86 22.50 -0.65
C PRO A 453 11.21 22.17 -2.01
N PHE A 454 11.20 20.90 -2.42
CA PHE A 454 10.56 20.47 -3.64
C PHE A 454 9.05 20.77 -3.60
N PHE A 455 8.33 20.30 -2.58
CA PHE A 455 6.91 20.55 -2.44
C PHE A 455 6.59 22.02 -2.17
N SER A 456 7.40 22.71 -1.38
CA SER A 456 7.26 24.14 -1.13
C SER A 456 7.35 24.98 -2.42
N LYS A 457 8.33 24.70 -3.30
CA LYS A 457 8.47 25.35 -4.61
C LYS A 457 7.30 25.09 -5.53
N LEU A 458 6.62 23.96 -5.39
CA LEU A 458 5.39 23.64 -6.12
C LEU A 458 4.14 24.30 -5.54
N GLY A 459 4.26 25.07 -4.46
CA GLY A 459 3.18 25.77 -3.79
C GLY A 459 2.35 24.93 -2.82
N PHE A 460 2.83 23.77 -2.41
CA PHE A 460 2.18 22.96 -1.37
C PHE A 460 2.57 23.42 0.02
N ARG A 461 1.62 23.28 0.96
CA ARG A 461 1.89 23.31 2.39
C ARG A 461 2.56 22.00 2.80
N THR A 462 3.52 22.03 3.72
CA THR A 462 4.26 20.85 4.15
C THR A 462 4.20 20.63 5.65
N LEU A 463 4.28 19.36 6.04
CA LEU A 463 4.38 18.89 7.42
C LEU A 463 5.36 17.71 7.46
N ALA A 464 6.13 17.58 8.54
CA ALA A 464 7.05 16.45 8.71
C ALA A 464 6.42 15.32 9.53
N GLY A 465 6.45 14.09 9.02
CA GLY A 465 6.24 12.86 9.77
C GLY A 465 7.55 12.44 10.43
N ALA A 466 7.74 12.82 11.68
CA ALA A 466 8.99 12.70 12.41
C ALA A 466 8.98 11.60 13.49
N TYR A 467 10.08 11.42 14.20
CA TYR A 467 10.37 10.47 15.27
C TYR A 467 10.71 9.06 14.80
N TYR A 468 9.79 8.33 14.20
CA TYR A 468 9.99 7.04 13.54
C TYR A 468 10.54 5.92 14.47
N ASP A 469 10.00 5.80 15.70
CA ASP A 469 10.32 4.76 16.70
C ASP A 469 11.80 4.72 17.19
N ALA A 470 12.55 5.80 17.03
CA ALA A 470 13.93 5.92 17.49
C ALA A 470 14.03 5.96 19.05
N ASP A 471 15.21 5.75 19.58
CA ASP A 471 15.47 5.86 21.02
C ASP A 471 15.88 7.29 21.44
N THR A 472 16.02 8.21 20.48
CA THR A 472 16.36 9.63 20.68
C THR A 472 15.45 10.54 19.88
N LEU A 473 15.56 11.85 20.11
CA LEU A 473 14.85 12.89 19.35
C LEU A 473 15.73 13.54 18.25
N ASP A 474 16.78 12.89 17.79
CA ASP A 474 17.66 13.44 16.75
C ASP A 474 16.91 13.56 15.40
N ASN A 475 16.05 12.58 15.08
CA ASN A 475 15.20 12.67 13.90
C ASN A 475 14.26 13.89 13.94
N PRO A 476 13.45 14.14 15.00
CA PRO A 476 12.66 15.37 15.11
C PRO A 476 13.49 16.67 15.02
N ARG A 477 14.66 16.73 15.64
CA ARG A 477 15.54 17.90 15.54
C ARG A 477 15.98 18.18 14.12
N GLY A 478 16.43 17.15 13.39
CA GLY A 478 16.83 17.31 12.00
C GLY A 478 15.66 17.64 11.06
N TRP A 479 14.40 17.27 11.39
CA TRP A 479 13.23 17.75 10.69
C TRP A 479 12.95 19.24 10.96
N LEU A 480 13.03 19.68 12.21
CA LEU A 480 12.83 21.10 12.59
C LEU A 480 13.80 22.01 11.87
N GLU A 481 15.10 21.65 11.81
CA GLU A 481 16.12 22.40 11.09
C GLU A 481 15.79 22.65 9.60
N GLU A 482 15.12 21.71 8.95
CA GLU A 482 14.72 21.85 7.55
C GLU A 482 13.35 22.54 7.40
N LEU A 483 12.41 22.31 8.32
CA LEU A 483 11.12 22.99 8.35
C LEU A 483 11.28 24.50 8.51
N ASP A 484 12.18 24.95 9.39
CA ASP A 484 12.45 26.38 9.66
C ASP A 484 12.96 27.11 8.41
N LYS A 485 13.61 26.41 7.48
CA LYS A 485 14.12 26.95 6.22
C LYS A 485 13.10 26.83 5.07
N THR A 486 11.96 26.14 5.30
CA THR A 486 11.03 25.77 4.23
C THR A 486 9.82 26.70 4.25
N PRO A 487 9.63 27.57 3.25
CA PRO A 487 8.41 28.37 3.12
C PRO A 487 7.17 27.48 3.01
N GLY A 488 6.09 27.84 3.72
CA GLY A 488 4.85 27.05 3.73
C GLY A 488 4.88 25.81 4.61
N ALA A 489 5.94 25.57 5.36
CA ALA A 489 5.96 24.56 6.42
C ALA A 489 4.95 24.91 7.51
N GLN A 490 4.11 23.95 7.90
CA GLN A 490 3.02 24.18 8.85
C GLN A 490 3.05 23.27 10.07
N GLY A 491 3.92 22.27 10.11
CA GLY A 491 3.90 21.39 11.26
C GLY A 491 4.86 20.21 11.25
N ILE A 492 4.79 19.51 12.37
CA ILE A 492 5.55 18.30 12.63
C ILE A 492 4.69 17.32 13.41
N MET A 493 4.86 16.03 13.15
CA MET A 493 4.09 14.96 13.77
C MET A 493 5.01 13.93 14.41
N TYR A 494 4.65 13.49 15.61
CA TYR A 494 5.23 12.32 16.25
C TYR A 494 4.62 11.05 15.62
N THR A 495 5.42 10.32 14.84
CA THR A 495 4.97 9.15 14.10
C THR A 495 5.60 7.89 14.67
N THR A 496 4.77 6.95 15.14
CA THR A 496 5.22 5.65 15.67
C THR A 496 4.46 4.50 15.02
N TRP A 497 5.19 3.52 14.49
CA TRP A 497 4.66 2.28 13.91
C TRP A 497 4.65 1.12 14.93
N GLN A 498 5.43 1.25 16.02
CA GLN A 498 5.57 0.23 17.06
C GLN A 498 4.85 0.63 18.37
N ASN A 499 4.02 1.68 18.35
CA ASN A 499 3.34 2.24 19.52
C ASN A 499 4.30 2.67 20.65
N LYS A 500 5.46 3.19 20.28
CA LYS A 500 6.46 3.70 21.24
C LYS A 500 6.18 5.16 21.58
N TYR A 501 5.43 5.41 22.65
CA TYR A 501 5.10 6.76 23.12
C TYR A 501 6.01 7.27 24.25
N LYS A 502 7.11 6.57 24.54
CA LYS A 502 8.05 6.90 25.63
C LYS A 502 8.61 8.33 25.53
N LEU A 503 8.91 8.80 24.33
CA LEU A 503 9.48 10.12 24.08
C LEU A 503 8.44 11.19 23.70
N LEU A 504 7.14 10.90 23.79
CA LEU A 504 6.08 11.81 23.36
C LEU A 504 6.10 13.15 24.14
N ALA A 505 6.30 13.08 25.46
CA ALA A 505 6.38 14.29 26.30
C ALA A 505 7.58 15.18 25.92
N ASP A 506 8.75 14.57 25.74
CA ASP A 506 9.96 15.31 25.37
C ASP A 506 9.89 15.84 23.92
N PHE A 507 9.26 15.09 23.02
CA PHE A 507 8.94 15.58 21.67
C PHE A 507 8.02 16.81 21.75
N GLY A 508 6.94 16.74 22.52
CA GLY A 508 6.02 17.86 22.69
C GLY A 508 6.72 19.13 23.17
N LYS A 509 7.57 19.02 24.21
CA LYS A 509 8.40 20.14 24.72
C LYS A 509 9.37 20.67 23.65
N LEU A 510 9.91 19.79 22.80
CA LEU A 510 10.84 20.18 21.75
C LEU A 510 10.14 21.03 20.66
N VAL A 511 8.94 20.64 20.23
CA VAL A 511 8.25 21.24 19.08
C VAL A 511 7.30 22.39 19.45
N SER A 512 7.14 22.68 20.75
CA SER A 512 6.27 23.75 21.28
C SER A 512 7.01 25.00 21.73
N LYS A 513 8.32 25.03 21.49
CA LYS A 513 9.20 26.17 21.83
C LYS A 513 9.09 27.26 20.78
#